data_4f654dba1ea824ef49aaf8ff89c52a27
#
_entry.id   4f654dba1ea824ef49aaf8ff89c52a27
#
_cell.length_a   1.000
_cell.length_b   1.000
_cell.length_c   1.000
_cell.angle_alpha   90.00
_cell.angle_beta   90.00
_cell.angle_gamma   90.00
#
_symmetry.space_group_name_H-M   'P 1'
#
loop_
_entity.id
_entity.type
_entity.pdbx_description
1 polymer ?
#
loop_
_entity_poly.entity_id
_entity_poly.type
_entity_poly.pdbx_seq_one_letter_code
_entity_poly.pdbx_strand_id
1 'polypeptide(L)'
;QPTVGIPELRKAMADWYKRWYHVELDPATEIQPLIGSKEGILHVTLALVNPGDQVLVPNPGYPTYTSLNKILGSEIVNYNLREDNHWQPDFDELEKMDLSRVKIMWTNYPNMPTGANATMELYEKLVNFARRHNIVIVNDNPYSFILNKKPLSILNVPGAKECCIEFNSMSKSHNMPGWRVGMLATNAQFVQWILKIKSNIDSGTFRPMQLAAAQAYNNSVEWHEEANVNVYSRRRQLAEEIMKVLGCSFDRNQVGMFLWGRIPESYNDVEELTEKVLHEARVFITPGFIFGSNGKRYI
;
A
#
# COMPACT_ATOMS: atom_id res chain seq x y z
N GLN A 1 -18.09 21.08 7.96
CA GLN A 1 -17.02 20.17 8.43
C GLN A 1 -15.73 20.52 7.71
N PRO A 2 -14.60 20.64 8.42
CA PRO A 2 -13.37 21.01 7.72
C PRO A 2 -12.84 19.84 6.87
N THR A 3 -12.52 20.12 5.62
CA THR A 3 -11.90 19.15 4.69
C THR A 3 -10.54 18.62 5.22
N VAL A 4 -9.85 19.44 6.03
CA VAL A 4 -8.61 19.05 6.71
C VAL A 4 -8.79 17.97 7.78
N GLY A 5 -10.04 17.62 8.14
CA GLY A 5 -10.34 16.74 9.26
C GLY A 5 -10.34 17.46 10.61
N ILE A 6 -11.00 16.87 11.62
CA ILE A 6 -11.05 17.43 12.97
C ILE A 6 -9.69 17.28 13.67
N PRO A 7 -9.33 18.22 14.57
CA PRO A 7 -8.06 18.16 15.31
C PRO A 7 -7.87 16.85 16.08
N GLU A 8 -8.93 16.32 16.67
CA GLU A 8 -8.92 15.08 17.46
C GLU A 8 -8.48 13.89 16.62
N LEU A 9 -8.96 13.78 15.36
CA LEU A 9 -8.56 12.70 14.45
C LEU A 9 -7.11 12.84 14.01
N ARG A 10 -6.71 14.05 13.60
CA ARG A 10 -5.32 14.30 13.16
C ARG A 10 -4.32 14.04 14.28
N LYS A 11 -4.67 14.44 15.52
CA LYS A 11 -3.85 14.14 16.69
C LYS A 11 -3.74 12.62 16.93
N ALA A 12 -4.86 11.91 16.90
CA ALA A 12 -4.88 10.45 17.09
C ALA A 12 -4.02 9.73 16.01
N MET A 13 -4.06 10.19 14.77
CA MET A 13 -3.22 9.67 13.68
C MET A 13 -1.72 9.94 13.92
N ALA A 14 -1.36 11.16 14.38
CA ALA A 14 0.02 11.50 14.73
C ALA A 14 0.53 10.65 15.90
N ASP A 15 -0.26 10.52 16.96
CA ASP A 15 0.08 9.73 18.14
C ASP A 15 0.26 8.24 17.77
N TRP A 16 -0.55 7.74 16.85
CA TRP A 16 -0.47 6.36 16.34
C TRP A 16 0.82 6.13 15.54
N TYR A 17 1.22 7.06 14.65
CA TYR A 17 2.51 7.03 13.96
C TYR A 17 3.69 7.06 14.93
N LYS A 18 3.63 7.92 15.93
CA LYS A 18 4.66 8.00 16.96
C LYS A 18 4.77 6.68 17.76
N ARG A 19 3.63 6.10 18.15
CA ARG A 19 3.60 4.86 18.93
C ARG A 19 4.15 3.66 18.17
N TRP A 20 3.73 3.48 16.93
CA TRP A 20 3.98 2.24 16.18
C TRP A 20 5.20 2.31 15.26
N TYR A 21 5.45 3.47 14.67
CA TYR A 21 6.57 3.65 13.75
C TYR A 21 7.70 4.49 14.34
N HIS A 22 7.52 5.09 15.51
CA HIS A 22 8.47 6.06 16.11
C HIS A 22 8.74 7.25 15.16
N VAL A 23 7.73 7.64 14.38
CA VAL A 23 7.75 8.80 13.48
C VAL A 23 6.95 9.93 14.10
N GLU A 24 7.57 11.09 14.27
CA GLU A 24 6.89 12.29 14.73
C GLU A 24 6.34 13.08 13.56
N LEU A 25 5.05 13.41 13.65
CA LEU A 25 4.29 14.18 12.67
C LEU A 25 3.60 15.34 13.37
N ASP A 26 3.65 16.52 12.76
CA ASP A 26 2.80 17.63 13.19
C ASP A 26 1.35 17.36 12.74
N PRO A 27 0.41 17.15 13.67
CA PRO A 27 -0.97 16.86 13.31
C PRO A 27 -1.67 18.01 12.57
N ALA A 28 -1.14 19.24 12.68
CA ALA A 28 -1.73 20.41 12.04
C ALA A 28 -1.33 20.54 10.57
N THR A 29 -0.16 20.06 10.18
CA THR A 29 0.42 20.36 8.86
C THR A 29 0.93 19.15 8.07
N GLU A 30 1.24 18.03 8.72
CA GLU A 30 1.89 16.87 8.10
C GLU A 30 0.97 15.65 7.92
N ILE A 31 -0.30 15.79 8.26
CA ILE A 31 -1.32 14.74 8.14
C ILE A 31 -2.55 15.27 7.41
N GLN A 32 -3.05 14.50 6.45
CA GLN A 32 -4.34 14.72 5.82
C GLN A 32 -5.20 13.45 5.95
N PRO A 33 -6.32 13.50 6.71
CA PRO A 33 -7.32 12.44 6.68
C PRO A 33 -7.97 12.29 5.30
N LEU A 34 -8.24 11.04 4.93
CA LEU A 34 -8.80 10.64 3.63
C LEU A 34 -10.07 9.82 3.80
N ILE A 35 -10.94 9.82 2.79
CA ILE A 35 -12.11 8.93 2.69
C ILE A 35 -11.63 7.57 2.17
N GLY A 36 -10.78 6.89 2.95
CA GLY A 36 -9.96 5.73 2.57
C GLY A 36 -8.73 6.12 1.74
N SER A 37 -7.69 5.28 1.75
CA SER A 37 -6.43 5.57 1.05
C SER A 37 -6.58 5.63 -0.48
N LYS A 38 -7.57 4.92 -1.06
CA LYS A 38 -7.80 4.94 -2.51
C LYS A 38 -8.08 6.34 -3.06
N GLU A 39 -8.80 7.16 -2.31
CA GLU A 39 -9.02 8.57 -2.64
C GLU A 39 -7.69 9.34 -2.71
N GLY A 40 -6.77 9.01 -1.82
CA GLY A 40 -5.44 9.62 -1.81
C GLY A 40 -4.66 9.40 -3.10
N ILE A 41 -4.84 8.24 -3.76
CA ILE A 41 -4.21 7.97 -5.07
C ILE A 41 -4.69 9.01 -6.09
N LEU A 42 -5.99 9.27 -6.13
CA LEU A 42 -6.57 10.30 -7.01
C LEU A 42 -6.01 11.69 -6.71
N HIS A 43 -6.06 12.10 -5.44
CA HIS A 43 -5.65 13.45 -5.06
C HIS A 43 -4.16 13.70 -5.26
N VAL A 44 -3.31 12.73 -4.92
CA VAL A 44 -1.86 12.84 -5.13
C VAL A 44 -1.53 12.91 -6.62
N THR A 45 -2.17 12.07 -7.45
CA THR A 45 -1.94 12.10 -8.89
C THR A 45 -2.35 13.46 -9.46
N LEU A 46 -3.56 13.96 -9.13
CA LEU A 46 -4.02 15.28 -9.60
C LEU A 46 -3.14 16.44 -9.12
N ALA A 47 -2.52 16.32 -7.94
CA ALA A 47 -1.68 17.37 -7.40
C ALA A 47 -0.27 17.42 -8.01
N LEU A 48 0.28 16.28 -8.45
CA LEU A 48 1.69 16.14 -8.77
C LEU A 48 1.97 15.72 -10.22
N VAL A 49 0.96 15.27 -10.98
CA VAL A 49 1.14 14.66 -12.30
C VAL A 49 0.25 15.38 -13.31
N ASN A 50 0.83 15.77 -14.44
CA ASN A 50 0.09 16.30 -15.58
C ASN A 50 -0.17 15.20 -16.62
N PRO A 51 -1.17 15.37 -17.50
CA PRO A 51 -1.32 14.50 -18.67
C PRO A 51 -0.01 14.44 -19.49
N GLY A 52 0.42 13.21 -19.83
CA GLY A 52 1.69 12.98 -20.54
C GLY A 52 2.93 12.83 -19.63
N ASP A 53 2.85 13.15 -18.35
CA ASP A 53 3.89 12.75 -17.39
C ASP A 53 3.85 11.24 -17.18
N GLN A 54 4.97 10.68 -16.71
CA GLN A 54 5.09 9.25 -16.42
C GLN A 54 5.00 8.97 -14.93
N VAL A 55 4.46 7.79 -14.60
CA VAL A 55 4.43 7.23 -13.26
C VAL A 55 4.99 5.81 -13.27
N LEU A 56 5.84 5.50 -12.30
CA LEU A 56 6.34 4.14 -12.07
C LEU A 56 5.33 3.34 -11.27
N VAL A 57 4.95 2.16 -11.77
CA VAL A 57 3.96 1.28 -11.14
C VAL A 57 4.54 -0.13 -11.00
N PRO A 58 4.42 -0.78 -9.82
CA PRO A 58 4.96 -2.11 -9.60
C PRO A 58 4.21 -3.18 -10.41
N ASN A 59 4.94 -4.18 -10.90
CA ASN A 59 4.42 -5.38 -11.55
C ASN A 59 5.00 -6.63 -10.88
N PRO A 60 4.22 -7.40 -10.09
CA PRO A 60 2.80 -7.20 -9.80
C PRO A 60 2.53 -6.04 -8.85
N GLY A 61 1.30 -5.51 -8.83
CA GLY A 61 0.91 -4.41 -7.96
C GLY A 61 -0.60 -4.18 -7.90
N TYR A 62 -1.00 -3.27 -7.05
CA TYR A 62 -2.42 -2.94 -6.89
C TYR A 62 -2.98 -2.28 -8.16
N PRO A 63 -4.03 -2.85 -8.78
CA PRO A 63 -4.53 -2.40 -10.08
C PRO A 63 -4.95 -0.92 -10.13
N THR A 64 -5.32 -0.35 -8.99
CA THR A 64 -5.78 1.04 -8.90
C THR A 64 -4.68 2.04 -9.28
N TYR A 65 -3.40 1.73 -9.02
CA TYR A 65 -2.30 2.62 -9.45
C TYR A 65 -2.29 2.80 -10.97
N THR A 66 -2.44 1.70 -11.70
CA THR A 66 -2.53 1.75 -13.16
C THR A 66 -3.81 2.43 -13.64
N SER A 67 -4.97 2.01 -13.10
CA SER A 67 -6.27 2.44 -13.60
C SER A 67 -6.51 3.93 -13.41
N LEU A 68 -6.25 4.46 -12.20
CA LEU A 68 -6.45 5.89 -11.93
C LEU A 68 -5.48 6.78 -12.71
N ASN A 69 -4.21 6.39 -12.79
CA ASN A 69 -3.23 7.17 -13.53
C ASN A 69 -3.56 7.22 -15.04
N LYS A 70 -4.05 6.11 -15.62
CA LYS A 70 -4.55 6.10 -17.01
C LYS A 70 -5.75 7.03 -17.22
N ILE A 71 -6.73 6.99 -16.30
CA ILE A 71 -7.91 7.88 -16.37
C ILE A 71 -7.50 9.35 -16.35
N LEU A 72 -6.44 9.68 -15.61
CA LEU A 72 -5.92 11.04 -15.48
C LEU A 72 -4.94 11.43 -16.59
N GLY A 73 -4.71 10.55 -17.58
CA GLY A 73 -3.89 10.84 -18.75
C GLY A 73 -2.38 10.67 -18.53
N SER A 74 -1.95 10.02 -17.44
CA SER A 74 -0.54 9.73 -17.21
C SER A 74 -0.09 8.50 -17.99
N GLU A 75 1.17 8.46 -18.39
CA GLU A 75 1.79 7.28 -18.99
C GLU A 75 2.30 6.33 -17.88
N ILE A 76 1.94 5.06 -17.99
CA ILE A 76 2.36 4.03 -17.03
C ILE A 76 3.68 3.43 -17.48
N VAL A 77 4.68 3.46 -16.61
CA VAL A 77 5.94 2.74 -16.76
C VAL A 77 6.02 1.67 -15.67
N ASN A 78 5.92 0.41 -16.05
CA ASN A 78 6.02 -0.68 -15.08
C ASN A 78 7.48 -0.92 -14.68
N TYR A 79 7.70 -1.19 -13.40
CA TYR A 79 8.94 -1.77 -12.91
C TYR A 79 8.66 -3.16 -12.32
N ASN A 80 9.60 -4.08 -12.53
CA ASN A 80 9.38 -5.47 -12.17
C ASN A 80 9.71 -5.75 -10.72
N LEU A 81 8.82 -6.49 -10.07
CA LEU A 81 9.09 -7.18 -8.81
C LEU A 81 9.19 -8.67 -9.13
N ARG A 82 10.24 -9.33 -8.64
CA ARG A 82 10.52 -10.75 -8.90
C ARG A 82 10.85 -11.49 -7.62
N GLU A 83 10.53 -12.77 -7.62
CA GLU A 83 10.76 -13.66 -6.48
C GLU A 83 12.27 -13.76 -6.12
N ASP A 84 13.13 -13.83 -7.11
CA ASP A 84 14.59 -13.91 -6.95
C ASP A 84 15.22 -12.63 -6.37
N ASN A 85 14.51 -11.51 -6.43
CA ASN A 85 14.87 -10.25 -5.77
C ASN A 85 13.93 -9.92 -4.59
N HIS A 86 13.36 -10.94 -3.93
CA HIS A 86 12.48 -10.78 -2.77
C HIS A 86 11.32 -9.80 -2.98
N TRP A 87 10.84 -9.69 -4.22
CA TRP A 87 9.77 -8.77 -4.62
C TRP A 87 10.07 -7.29 -4.31
N GLN A 88 11.35 -6.94 -4.35
CA GLN A 88 11.81 -5.56 -4.26
C GLN A 88 12.09 -4.97 -5.65
N PRO A 89 12.04 -3.63 -5.81
CA PRO A 89 12.49 -2.99 -7.04
C PRO A 89 13.95 -3.33 -7.34
N ASP A 90 14.24 -3.59 -8.60
CA ASP A 90 15.61 -3.70 -9.09
C ASP A 90 16.11 -2.28 -9.45
N PHE A 91 16.92 -1.72 -8.58
CA PHE A 91 17.42 -0.36 -8.77
C PHE A 91 18.39 -0.25 -9.96
N ASP A 92 19.11 -1.31 -10.32
CA ASP A 92 19.96 -1.30 -11.49
C ASP A 92 19.14 -1.27 -12.79
N GLU A 93 17.98 -1.92 -12.81
CA GLU A 93 17.03 -1.78 -13.93
C GLU A 93 16.41 -0.37 -13.96
N LEU A 94 16.00 0.16 -12.81
CA LEU A 94 15.41 1.50 -12.72
C LEU A 94 16.37 2.60 -13.19
N GLU A 95 17.66 2.52 -12.84
CA GLU A 95 18.67 3.49 -13.25
C GLU A 95 18.96 3.48 -14.77
N LYS A 96 18.60 2.42 -15.47
CA LYS A 96 18.73 2.32 -16.94
C LYS A 96 17.53 2.90 -17.69
N MET A 97 16.43 3.21 -17.01
CA MET A 97 15.23 3.79 -17.62
C MET A 97 15.41 5.28 -17.92
N ASP A 98 14.71 5.79 -18.92
CA ASP A 98 14.52 7.23 -19.07
C ASP A 98 13.51 7.72 -18.03
N LEU A 99 14.00 8.36 -16.98
CA LEU A 99 13.21 8.88 -15.86
C LEU A 99 12.86 10.36 -16.00
N SER A 100 13.20 11.00 -17.10
CA SER A 100 13.06 12.46 -17.28
C SER A 100 11.62 12.98 -17.14
N ARG A 101 10.63 12.15 -17.48
CA ARG A 101 9.20 12.48 -17.37
C ARG A 101 8.50 11.84 -16.17
N VAL A 102 9.22 11.04 -15.35
CA VAL A 102 8.64 10.38 -14.20
C VAL A 102 8.45 11.35 -13.04
N LYS A 103 7.24 11.45 -12.51
CA LYS A 103 6.89 12.32 -11.39
C LYS A 103 6.70 11.54 -10.08
N ILE A 104 6.06 10.38 -10.17
CA ILE A 104 5.72 9.55 -9.01
C ILE A 104 6.20 8.13 -9.25
N MET A 105 6.68 7.50 -8.17
CA MET A 105 6.85 6.07 -8.08
C MET A 105 5.92 5.52 -7.01
N TRP A 106 4.98 4.69 -7.42
CA TRP A 106 4.08 3.97 -6.51
C TRP A 106 4.81 2.78 -5.92
N THR A 107 4.80 2.67 -4.60
CA THR A 107 5.29 1.50 -3.86
C THR A 107 4.23 1.05 -2.87
N ASN A 108 4.30 -0.20 -2.47
CA ASN A 108 3.37 -0.76 -1.49
C ASN A 108 4.12 -1.80 -0.65
N TYR A 109 4.48 -1.44 0.57
CA TYR A 109 5.16 -2.32 1.51
C TYR A 109 4.59 -2.16 2.93
N PRO A 110 4.23 -3.28 3.59
CA PRO A 110 4.21 -4.66 3.08
C PRO A 110 3.42 -4.81 1.79
N ASN A 111 3.95 -5.61 0.85
CA ASN A 111 3.47 -5.64 -0.53
C ASN A 111 2.20 -6.47 -0.71
N MET A 112 1.29 -5.96 -1.50
CA MET A 112 0.15 -6.68 -2.06
C MET A 112 0.38 -6.82 -3.57
N PRO A 113 0.36 -8.02 -4.12
CA PRO A 113 -0.13 -9.27 -3.51
C PRO A 113 0.95 -10.16 -2.89
N THR A 114 2.24 -9.83 -3.01
CA THR A 114 3.35 -10.77 -2.76
C THR A 114 3.62 -11.07 -1.29
N GLY A 115 3.13 -10.24 -0.36
CA GLY A 115 3.39 -10.37 1.06
C GLY A 115 4.82 -10.02 1.50
N ALA A 116 5.64 -9.48 0.59
CA ALA A 116 6.99 -9.04 0.91
C ALA A 116 6.97 -7.90 1.93
N ASN A 117 7.76 -8.04 2.98
CA ASN A 117 7.83 -7.02 4.03
C ASN A 117 8.79 -5.87 3.63
N ALA A 118 8.58 -4.72 4.25
CA ALA A 118 9.52 -3.62 4.17
C ALA A 118 10.80 -3.92 4.99
N THR A 119 11.92 -3.37 4.53
CA THR A 119 13.16 -3.28 5.30
C THR A 119 13.65 -1.82 5.31
N MET A 120 14.40 -1.45 6.32
CA MET A 120 15.01 -0.09 6.34
C MET A 120 15.93 0.10 5.15
N GLU A 121 16.68 -0.92 4.76
CA GLU A 121 17.56 -0.86 3.59
C GLU A 121 16.79 -0.56 2.30
N LEU A 122 15.62 -1.21 2.09
CA LEU A 122 14.76 -0.93 0.95
C LEU A 122 14.29 0.53 0.98
N TYR A 123 13.81 1.00 2.12
CA TYR A 123 13.32 2.37 2.24
C TYR A 123 14.43 3.42 2.04
N GLU A 124 15.64 3.16 2.53
CA GLU A 124 16.81 4.01 2.28
C GLU A 124 17.15 4.07 0.78
N LYS A 125 17.15 2.93 0.08
CA LYS A 125 17.35 2.88 -1.37
C LYS A 125 16.28 3.68 -2.13
N LEU A 126 15.01 3.52 -1.75
CA LEU A 126 13.89 4.26 -2.35
C LEU A 126 14.04 5.78 -2.14
N VAL A 127 14.33 6.22 -0.93
CA VAL A 127 14.52 7.65 -0.62
C VAL A 127 15.71 8.22 -1.39
N ASN A 128 16.83 7.51 -1.46
CA ASN A 128 17.99 7.93 -2.22
C ASN A 128 17.72 8.01 -3.72
N PHE A 129 16.99 7.04 -4.27
CA PHE A 129 16.53 7.05 -5.66
C PHE A 129 15.63 8.25 -5.95
N ALA A 130 14.64 8.49 -5.10
CA ALA A 130 13.71 9.62 -5.20
C ALA A 130 14.46 10.96 -5.28
N ARG A 131 15.44 11.16 -4.39
CA ARG A 131 16.23 12.39 -4.35
C ARG A 131 17.10 12.58 -5.60
N ARG A 132 17.79 11.52 -6.04
CA ARG A 132 18.65 11.62 -7.23
C ARG A 132 17.89 11.98 -8.49
N HIS A 133 16.66 11.49 -8.63
CA HIS A 133 15.87 11.65 -9.85
C HIS A 133 14.74 12.67 -9.73
N ASN A 134 14.63 13.35 -8.59
CA ASN A 134 13.53 14.30 -8.30
C ASN A 134 12.14 13.67 -8.54
N ILE A 135 11.96 12.43 -8.05
CA ILE A 135 10.74 11.65 -8.12
C ILE A 135 10.12 11.60 -6.73
N VAL A 136 8.80 11.68 -6.63
CA VAL A 136 8.08 11.49 -5.36
C VAL A 136 7.74 10.02 -5.19
N ILE A 137 8.20 9.40 -4.11
CA ILE A 137 7.75 8.06 -3.72
C ILE A 137 6.41 8.19 -2.99
N VAL A 138 5.42 7.44 -3.44
CA VAL A 138 4.16 7.28 -2.72
C VAL A 138 4.05 5.84 -2.24
N ASN A 139 4.27 5.63 -0.94
CA ASN A 139 4.23 4.32 -0.32
C ASN A 139 2.87 4.06 0.31
N ASP A 140 2.13 3.10 -0.24
CA ASP A 140 0.86 2.64 0.33
C ASP A 140 1.13 1.57 1.39
N ASN A 141 0.83 1.87 2.65
CA ASN A 141 1.21 1.07 3.81
C ASN A 141 0.02 0.63 4.67
N PRO A 142 -1.02 -0.02 4.11
CA PRO A 142 -2.18 -0.44 4.89
C PRO A 142 -1.99 -1.75 5.65
N TYR A 143 -0.94 -2.53 5.34
CA TYR A 143 -0.78 -3.92 5.81
C TYR A 143 0.24 -4.10 6.92
N SER A 144 0.90 -3.04 7.39
CA SER A 144 1.99 -3.10 8.38
C SER A 144 1.66 -3.85 9.68
N PHE A 145 0.38 -3.90 10.04
CA PHE A 145 -0.07 -4.46 11.32
C PHE A 145 -0.59 -5.88 11.21
N ILE A 146 -0.60 -6.48 10.03
CA ILE A 146 -1.15 -7.82 9.81
C ILE A 146 -0.01 -8.82 9.66
N LEU A 147 0.10 -9.77 10.59
CA LEU A 147 1.12 -10.82 10.62
C LEU A 147 2.56 -10.27 10.53
N ASN A 148 2.77 -9.07 11.04
CA ASN A 148 4.05 -8.37 11.00
C ASN A 148 4.45 -7.92 12.40
N LYS A 149 5.59 -8.42 12.87
CA LYS A 149 6.10 -8.12 14.23
C LYS A 149 6.82 -6.78 14.31
N LYS A 150 7.25 -6.23 13.18
CA LYS A 150 8.05 -4.99 13.12
C LYS A 150 7.49 -4.08 12.03
N PRO A 151 6.39 -3.36 12.31
CA PRO A 151 5.87 -2.38 11.36
C PRO A 151 6.91 -1.28 11.13
N LEU A 152 7.12 -0.92 9.86
CA LEU A 152 8.02 0.15 9.43
C LEU A 152 7.27 1.16 8.58
N SER A 153 7.68 2.42 8.66
CA SER A 153 7.26 3.50 7.79
C SER A 153 8.42 3.95 6.91
N ILE A 154 8.17 4.31 5.67
CA ILE A 154 9.20 4.94 4.83
C ILE A 154 9.68 6.26 5.45
N LEU A 155 8.82 6.91 6.23
CA LEU A 155 9.15 8.14 6.96
C LEU A 155 10.14 7.93 8.11
N ASN A 156 10.50 6.67 8.45
CA ASN A 156 11.61 6.37 9.34
C ASN A 156 12.98 6.77 8.75
N VAL A 157 13.10 6.85 7.43
CA VAL A 157 14.35 7.27 6.79
C VAL A 157 14.54 8.78 6.99
N PRO A 158 15.70 9.24 7.49
CA PRO A 158 15.97 10.66 7.66
C PRO A 158 15.78 11.45 6.37
N GLY A 159 14.98 12.53 6.43
CA GLY A 159 14.67 13.38 5.29
C GLY A 159 13.67 12.78 4.28
N ALA A 160 13.07 11.63 4.56
CA ALA A 160 12.09 11.02 3.67
C ALA A 160 10.87 11.93 3.40
N LYS A 161 10.42 12.71 4.38
CA LYS A 161 9.31 13.65 4.19
C LYS A 161 9.50 14.66 3.05
N GLU A 162 10.75 14.93 2.66
CA GLU A 162 11.05 15.85 1.55
C GLU A 162 10.64 15.30 0.18
N CYS A 163 10.63 13.98 0.02
CA CYS A 163 10.37 13.33 -1.27
C CYS A 163 9.42 12.13 -1.19
N CYS A 164 8.83 11.84 -0.02
CA CYS A 164 7.94 10.70 0.16
C CYS A 164 6.59 11.13 0.74
N ILE A 165 5.55 10.45 0.27
CA ILE A 165 4.20 10.48 0.82
C ILE A 165 3.86 9.06 1.26
N GLU A 166 3.35 8.86 2.46
CA GLU A 166 2.89 7.56 2.91
C GLU A 166 1.39 7.56 3.16
N PHE A 167 0.70 6.54 2.63
CA PHE A 167 -0.70 6.27 2.96
C PHE A 167 -0.80 5.22 4.05
N ASN A 168 -1.82 5.39 4.89
CA ASN A 168 -2.28 4.35 5.80
C ASN A 168 -3.80 4.28 5.79
N SER A 169 -4.35 3.16 6.23
CA SER A 169 -5.80 2.94 6.16
C SER A 169 -6.30 2.06 7.29
N MET A 170 -7.39 2.47 7.91
CA MET A 170 -8.11 1.65 8.89
C MET A 170 -8.83 0.46 8.27
N SER A 171 -8.99 0.44 6.94
CA SER A 171 -9.65 -0.66 6.23
C SER A 171 -9.03 -2.02 6.53
N LYS A 172 -7.72 -2.06 6.74
CA LYS A 172 -6.96 -3.28 6.98
C LYS A 172 -6.49 -3.35 8.43
N SER A 173 -5.78 -2.33 8.91
CA SER A 173 -5.22 -2.30 10.27
C SER A 173 -6.27 -2.48 11.37
N HIS A 174 -7.49 -1.98 11.17
CA HIS A 174 -8.59 -2.01 12.14
C HIS A 174 -9.81 -2.83 11.66
N ASN A 175 -9.70 -3.52 10.53
CA ASN A 175 -10.82 -4.24 9.90
C ASN A 175 -12.09 -3.36 9.74
N MET A 176 -11.88 -2.11 9.33
CA MET A 176 -12.93 -1.10 9.18
C MET A 176 -13.04 -0.62 7.71
N PRO A 177 -13.19 -1.52 6.70
CA PRO A 177 -13.18 -1.10 5.30
C PRO A 177 -14.39 -0.24 4.92
N GLY A 178 -15.55 -0.49 5.48
CA GLY A 178 -16.79 0.25 5.21
C GLY A 178 -16.82 1.66 5.81
N TRP A 179 -15.97 1.94 6.78
CA TRP A 179 -15.89 3.24 7.46
C TRP A 179 -15.24 4.33 6.60
N ARG A 180 -14.50 3.94 5.57
CA ARG A 180 -13.83 4.84 4.64
C ARG A 180 -12.93 5.85 5.34
N VAL A 181 -12.05 5.39 6.23
CA VAL A 181 -11.07 6.23 6.91
C VAL A 181 -9.65 5.78 6.55
N GLY A 182 -8.90 6.71 6.03
CA GLY A 182 -7.47 6.60 5.76
C GLY A 182 -6.77 7.91 6.04
N MET A 183 -5.49 7.95 5.77
CA MET A 183 -4.67 9.14 5.92
C MET A 183 -3.50 9.12 4.94
N LEU A 184 -2.98 10.29 4.65
CA LEU A 184 -1.62 10.46 4.16
C LEU A 184 -0.79 11.24 5.18
N ALA A 185 0.48 10.92 5.21
CA ALA A 185 1.49 11.56 6.04
C ALA A 185 2.68 11.96 5.17
N THR A 186 3.12 13.21 5.28
CA THR A 186 4.24 13.77 4.52
C THR A 186 4.61 15.15 5.08
N ASN A 187 5.38 15.95 4.33
CA ASN A 187 5.65 17.34 4.70
C ASN A 187 4.45 18.27 4.48
N ALA A 188 4.49 19.43 5.12
CA ALA A 188 3.42 20.44 5.06
C ALA A 188 3.12 20.93 3.64
N GLN A 189 4.12 21.04 2.78
CA GLN A 189 3.94 21.54 1.41
C GLN A 189 3.13 20.57 0.55
N PHE A 190 3.44 19.26 0.60
CA PHE A 190 2.67 18.25 -0.11
C PHE A 190 1.24 18.17 0.44
N VAL A 191 1.07 18.23 1.76
CA VAL A 191 -0.28 18.27 2.36
C VAL A 191 -1.09 19.43 1.82
N GLN A 192 -0.52 20.63 1.74
CA GLN A 192 -1.21 21.81 1.20
C GLN A 192 -1.63 21.64 -0.26
N TRP A 193 -0.77 21.10 -1.12
CA TRP A 193 -1.10 20.87 -2.53
C TRP A 193 -2.23 19.85 -2.68
N ILE A 194 -2.14 18.74 -1.95
CA ILE A 194 -3.14 17.68 -1.98
C ILE A 194 -4.47 18.15 -1.38
N LEU A 195 -4.43 18.91 -0.28
CA LEU A 195 -5.62 19.49 0.32
C LEU A 195 -6.33 20.47 -0.63
N LYS A 196 -5.58 21.25 -1.42
CA LYS A 196 -6.17 22.13 -2.43
C LYS A 196 -6.98 21.34 -3.47
N ILE A 197 -6.51 20.18 -3.90
CA ILE A 197 -7.27 19.28 -4.76
C ILE A 197 -8.49 18.71 -4.03
N LYS A 198 -8.25 18.10 -2.86
CA LYS A 198 -9.29 17.46 -2.07
C LYS A 198 -10.45 18.40 -1.75
N SER A 199 -10.18 19.64 -1.38
CA SER A 199 -11.23 20.64 -1.02
C SER A 199 -12.14 21.04 -2.19
N ASN A 200 -11.75 20.73 -3.42
CA ASN A 200 -12.58 20.91 -4.61
C ASN A 200 -13.35 19.65 -5.05
N ILE A 201 -13.08 18.52 -4.41
CA ILE A 201 -13.69 17.22 -4.77
C ILE A 201 -14.70 16.80 -3.69
N ASP A 202 -14.40 17.05 -2.41
CA ASP A 202 -15.29 16.69 -1.31
C ASP A 202 -15.35 17.77 -0.23
N SER A 203 -16.31 17.62 0.69
CA SER A 203 -16.55 18.54 1.81
C SER A 203 -16.12 17.95 3.15
N GLY A 204 -15.26 16.95 3.15
CA GLY A 204 -14.77 16.28 4.34
C GLY A 204 -15.64 15.14 4.84
N THR A 205 -15.12 14.40 5.81
CA THR A 205 -15.76 13.20 6.37
C THR A 205 -16.75 13.58 7.48
N PHE A 206 -17.84 12.84 7.57
CA PHE A 206 -18.85 12.99 8.62
C PHE A 206 -18.23 12.96 10.02
N ARG A 207 -18.51 13.96 10.85
CA ARG A 207 -17.82 14.17 12.12
C ARG A 207 -17.89 12.97 13.09
N PRO A 208 -19.04 12.30 13.31
CA PRO A 208 -19.09 11.10 14.15
C PRO A 208 -18.14 9.99 13.69
N MET A 209 -17.96 9.81 12.39
CA MET A 209 -16.99 8.85 11.84
C MET A 209 -15.55 9.22 12.20
N GLN A 210 -15.24 10.51 12.16
CA GLN A 210 -13.91 10.99 12.53
C GLN A 210 -13.63 10.81 14.03
N LEU A 211 -14.62 11.06 14.89
CA LEU A 211 -14.49 10.84 16.34
C LEU A 211 -14.34 9.34 16.67
N ALA A 212 -15.12 8.49 16.03
CA ALA A 212 -15.00 7.04 16.20
C ALA A 212 -13.66 6.52 15.71
N ALA A 213 -13.14 7.03 14.58
CA ALA A 213 -11.82 6.69 14.08
C ALA A 213 -10.70 7.13 15.04
N ALA A 214 -10.79 8.34 15.59
CA ALA A 214 -9.84 8.83 16.61
C ALA A 214 -9.81 7.90 17.83
N GLN A 215 -10.98 7.47 18.29
CA GLN A 215 -11.10 6.52 19.41
C GLN A 215 -10.47 5.17 19.05
N ALA A 216 -10.67 4.66 17.85
CA ALA A 216 -10.09 3.41 17.40
C ALA A 216 -8.55 3.49 17.32
N TYR A 217 -7.97 4.57 16.80
CA TYR A 217 -6.52 4.78 16.81
C TYR A 217 -5.94 4.82 18.22
N ASN A 218 -6.64 5.45 19.16
CA ASN A 218 -6.17 5.58 20.55
C ASN A 218 -6.19 4.25 21.32
N ASN A 219 -7.07 3.31 20.95
CA ASN A 219 -7.30 2.04 21.65
C ASN A 219 -6.88 0.81 20.80
N SER A 220 -5.95 0.95 19.89
CA SER A 220 -5.63 -0.09 18.91
C SER A 220 -4.66 -1.18 19.39
N VAL A 221 -4.03 -1.04 20.56
CA VAL A 221 -3.01 -2.00 21.02
C VAL A 221 -3.58 -3.40 21.18
N GLU A 222 -4.59 -3.55 22.03
CA GLU A 222 -5.27 -4.84 22.27
C GLU A 222 -5.91 -5.38 20.98
N TRP A 223 -6.48 -4.51 20.17
CA TRP A 223 -7.05 -4.87 18.89
C TRP A 223 -6.02 -5.51 17.95
N HIS A 224 -4.84 -4.92 17.84
CA HIS A 224 -3.81 -5.47 16.95
C HIS A 224 -3.30 -6.82 17.42
N GLU A 225 -3.18 -7.04 18.71
CA GLU A 225 -2.82 -8.35 19.28
C GLU A 225 -3.92 -9.38 18.98
N GLU A 226 -5.17 -9.07 19.24
CA GLU A 226 -6.30 -9.98 19.00
C GLU A 226 -6.45 -10.31 17.52
N ALA A 227 -6.53 -9.31 16.65
CA ALA A 227 -6.75 -9.52 15.23
C ALA A 227 -5.54 -10.20 14.56
N ASN A 228 -4.33 -9.69 14.82
CA ASN A 228 -3.15 -10.15 14.09
C ASN A 228 -2.64 -11.50 14.59
N VAL A 229 -2.66 -11.73 15.89
CA VAL A 229 -2.15 -12.99 16.45
C VAL A 229 -3.21 -14.09 16.34
N ASN A 230 -4.41 -13.84 16.81
CA ASN A 230 -5.41 -14.91 16.94
C ASN A 230 -6.18 -15.14 15.63
N VAL A 231 -6.71 -14.08 15.02
CA VAL A 231 -7.58 -14.22 13.83
C VAL A 231 -6.77 -14.48 12.56
N TYR A 232 -5.82 -13.61 12.26
CA TYR A 232 -5.08 -13.73 10.99
C TYR A 232 -4.09 -14.89 10.98
N SER A 233 -3.47 -15.25 12.12
CA SER A 233 -2.59 -16.42 12.18
C SER A 233 -3.35 -17.72 11.87
N ARG A 234 -4.55 -17.87 12.43
CA ARG A 234 -5.40 -19.03 12.12
C ARG A 234 -5.83 -19.09 10.66
N ARG A 235 -6.23 -17.94 10.11
CA ARG A 235 -6.62 -17.86 8.68
C ARG A 235 -5.42 -18.16 7.77
N ARG A 236 -4.23 -17.68 8.12
CA ARG A 236 -3.00 -17.95 7.39
C ARG A 236 -2.68 -19.45 7.38
N GLN A 237 -2.79 -20.13 8.50
CA GLN A 237 -2.57 -21.58 8.57
C GLN A 237 -3.50 -22.34 7.63
N LEU A 238 -4.80 -22.02 7.66
CA LEU A 238 -5.78 -22.64 6.74
C LEU A 238 -5.45 -22.35 5.26
N ALA A 239 -5.08 -21.13 4.93
CA ALA A 239 -4.68 -20.76 3.56
C ALA A 239 -3.41 -21.51 3.12
N GLU A 240 -2.43 -21.69 4.00
CA GLU A 240 -1.22 -22.47 3.72
C GLU A 240 -1.54 -23.97 3.49
N GLU A 241 -2.53 -24.52 4.19
CA GLU A 241 -3.00 -25.88 3.94
C GLU A 241 -3.63 -26.00 2.55
N ILE A 242 -4.44 -25.04 2.14
CA ILE A 242 -5.00 -24.98 0.79
C ILE A 242 -3.87 -24.93 -0.25
N MET A 243 -2.87 -24.07 -0.06
CA MET A 243 -1.72 -23.99 -0.96
C MET A 243 -1.00 -25.33 -1.12
N LYS A 244 -0.82 -26.06 -0.01
CA LYS A 244 -0.20 -27.41 -0.04
C LYS A 244 -1.03 -28.41 -0.81
N VAL A 245 -2.36 -28.42 -0.61
CA VAL A 245 -3.28 -29.31 -1.36
C VAL A 245 -3.20 -29.01 -2.86
N LEU A 246 -3.09 -27.75 -3.25
CA LEU A 246 -2.97 -27.34 -4.65
C LEU A 246 -1.56 -27.57 -5.23
N GLY A 247 -0.59 -28.00 -4.41
CA GLY A 247 0.80 -28.20 -4.83
C GLY A 247 1.55 -26.90 -5.05
N CYS A 248 1.07 -25.76 -4.53
CA CYS A 248 1.69 -24.46 -4.65
C CYS A 248 2.86 -24.30 -3.67
N SER A 249 3.92 -23.66 -4.11
CA SER A 249 5.03 -23.23 -3.25
C SER A 249 4.84 -21.77 -2.82
N PHE A 250 5.24 -21.46 -1.60
CA PHE A 250 5.12 -20.10 -1.04
C PHE A 250 6.18 -19.84 0.03
N ASP A 251 6.57 -18.58 0.18
CA ASP A 251 7.42 -18.15 1.29
C ASP A 251 6.56 -18.00 2.56
N ARG A 252 6.99 -18.63 3.65
CA ARG A 252 6.31 -18.55 4.95
C ARG A 252 6.54 -17.23 5.67
N ASN A 253 7.52 -16.44 5.25
CA ASN A 253 7.83 -15.15 5.86
C ASN A 253 6.96 -13.99 5.30
N GLN A 254 6.02 -14.29 4.44
CA GLN A 254 5.07 -13.29 3.95
C GLN A 254 4.27 -12.69 5.10
N VAL A 255 4.07 -11.38 5.04
CA VAL A 255 3.24 -10.61 5.97
C VAL A 255 2.02 -10.02 5.27
N GLY A 256 1.13 -9.39 6.03
CA GLY A 256 -0.11 -8.87 5.47
C GLY A 256 -1.20 -9.94 5.38
N MET A 257 -2.28 -9.61 4.72
CA MET A 257 -3.47 -10.47 4.68
C MET A 257 -3.60 -11.34 3.42
N PHE A 258 -2.60 -11.30 2.54
CA PHE A 258 -2.53 -12.12 1.34
C PHE A 258 -1.55 -13.27 1.54
N LEU A 259 -1.78 -14.36 0.83
CA LEU A 259 -0.81 -15.43 0.67
C LEU A 259 -0.57 -15.60 -0.83
N TRP A 260 0.67 -15.39 -1.24
CA TRP A 260 1.11 -15.46 -2.62
C TRP A 260 1.85 -16.75 -2.87
N GLY A 261 1.27 -17.63 -3.69
CA GLY A 261 1.80 -18.95 -3.97
C GLY A 261 2.06 -19.16 -5.45
N ARG A 262 3.22 -19.76 -5.76
CA ARG A 262 3.57 -20.19 -7.11
C ARG A 262 2.90 -21.52 -7.41
N ILE A 263 2.19 -21.59 -8.53
CA ILE A 263 1.51 -22.82 -8.99
C ILE A 263 2.53 -23.88 -9.43
N PRO A 264 2.19 -25.18 -9.35
CA PRO A 264 3.06 -26.26 -9.84
C PRO A 264 3.26 -26.21 -11.36
N GLU A 265 4.39 -26.73 -11.82
CA GLU A 265 4.75 -26.74 -13.25
C GLU A 265 3.86 -27.63 -14.12
N SER A 266 3.01 -28.46 -13.49
CA SER A 266 2.00 -29.28 -14.21
C SER A 266 0.87 -28.46 -14.84
N TYR A 267 0.70 -27.20 -14.45
CA TYR A 267 -0.22 -26.27 -15.08
C TYR A 267 0.54 -25.29 -15.98
N ASN A 268 -0.01 -25.00 -17.15
CA ASN A 268 0.63 -24.06 -18.10
C ASN A 268 0.64 -22.64 -17.57
N ASP A 269 -0.46 -22.23 -16.94
CA ASP A 269 -0.60 -20.92 -16.32
C ASP A 269 -1.59 -20.98 -15.14
N VAL A 270 -1.74 -19.84 -14.46
CA VAL A 270 -2.61 -19.74 -13.28
C VAL A 270 -4.10 -19.82 -13.64
N GLU A 271 -4.50 -19.44 -14.84
CA GLU A 271 -5.89 -19.50 -15.30
C GLU A 271 -6.37 -20.94 -15.33
N GLU A 272 -5.57 -21.86 -15.89
CA GLU A 272 -5.89 -23.29 -15.92
C GLU A 272 -6.17 -23.85 -14.52
N LEU A 273 -5.34 -23.52 -13.53
CA LEU A 273 -5.55 -23.97 -12.15
C LEU A 273 -6.79 -23.33 -11.52
N THR A 274 -6.96 -22.02 -11.64
CA THR A 274 -8.06 -21.31 -10.96
C THR A 274 -9.41 -21.65 -11.57
N GLU A 275 -9.51 -21.83 -12.89
CA GLU A 275 -10.71 -22.30 -13.56
C GLU A 275 -11.07 -23.73 -13.14
N LYS A 276 -10.10 -24.63 -13.06
CA LYS A 276 -10.33 -25.99 -12.55
C LYS A 276 -10.89 -25.96 -11.12
N VAL A 277 -10.29 -25.21 -10.21
CA VAL A 277 -10.76 -25.09 -8.83
C VAL A 277 -12.15 -24.47 -8.78
N LEU A 278 -12.43 -23.47 -9.59
CA LEU A 278 -13.75 -22.84 -9.67
C LEU A 278 -14.83 -23.82 -10.10
N HIS A 279 -14.58 -24.59 -11.15
CA HIS A 279 -15.58 -25.49 -11.71
C HIS A 279 -15.75 -26.80 -10.91
N GLU A 280 -14.67 -27.38 -10.41
CA GLU A 280 -14.71 -28.66 -9.70
C GLU A 280 -15.00 -28.51 -8.20
N ALA A 281 -14.39 -27.54 -7.53
CA ALA A 281 -14.55 -27.31 -6.08
C ALA A 281 -15.54 -26.19 -5.72
N ARG A 282 -16.03 -25.42 -6.71
CA ARG A 282 -16.89 -24.24 -6.48
C ARG A 282 -16.25 -23.17 -5.59
N VAL A 283 -14.93 -23.06 -5.67
CA VAL A 283 -14.14 -22.09 -4.91
C VAL A 283 -13.45 -21.14 -5.89
N PHE A 284 -13.68 -19.83 -5.70
CA PHE A 284 -12.97 -18.82 -6.46
C PHE A 284 -11.64 -18.51 -5.79
N ILE A 285 -10.55 -18.61 -6.54
CA ILE A 285 -9.21 -18.16 -6.14
C ILE A 285 -8.77 -17.09 -7.13
N THR A 286 -8.27 -15.98 -6.62
CA THR A 286 -7.83 -14.88 -7.47
C THR A 286 -6.57 -15.23 -8.25
N PRO A 287 -6.62 -15.24 -9.60
CA PRO A 287 -5.43 -15.49 -10.40
C PRO A 287 -4.47 -14.29 -10.34
N GLY A 288 -3.19 -14.59 -10.20
CA GLY A 288 -2.17 -13.56 -9.97
C GLY A 288 -1.95 -12.59 -11.13
N PHE A 289 -2.32 -12.95 -12.37
CA PHE A 289 -2.21 -12.04 -13.52
C PHE A 289 -3.06 -10.77 -13.40
N ILE A 290 -4.08 -10.76 -12.54
CA ILE A 290 -4.89 -9.56 -12.25
C ILE A 290 -4.01 -8.43 -11.69
N PHE A 291 -2.92 -8.78 -11.01
CA PHE A 291 -2.00 -7.83 -10.42
C PHE A 291 -0.85 -7.42 -11.37
N GLY A 292 -0.76 -8.06 -12.54
CA GLY A 292 0.25 -7.77 -13.55
C GLY A 292 0.82 -9.03 -14.19
N SER A 293 1.59 -8.84 -15.26
CA SER A 293 2.13 -9.95 -16.06
C SER A 293 3.06 -10.89 -15.28
N ASN A 294 3.75 -10.39 -14.27
CA ASN A 294 4.61 -11.21 -13.40
C ASN A 294 3.82 -12.11 -12.43
N GLY A 295 2.50 -11.96 -12.39
CA GLY A 295 1.60 -12.80 -11.61
C GLY A 295 1.10 -14.07 -12.30
N LYS A 296 1.47 -14.32 -13.58
CA LYS A 296 0.92 -15.44 -14.39
C LYS A 296 1.17 -16.84 -13.83
N ARG A 297 2.12 -16.99 -12.92
CA ARG A 297 2.44 -18.26 -12.26
C ARG A 297 2.02 -18.29 -10.79
N TYR A 298 1.14 -17.38 -10.35
CA TYR A 298 0.82 -17.22 -8.92
C TYR A 298 -0.70 -17.13 -8.69
N ILE A 299 -1.08 -17.57 -7.48
CA ILE A 299 -2.42 -17.35 -6.91
C ILE A 299 -2.33 -16.62 -5.60
#